data_528e1ed5e7103a9cb1072d188000c635
#
_entry.id   528e1ed5e7103a9cb1072d188000c635
#
_cell.length_a   1.000
_cell.length_b   1.000
_cell.length_c   1.000
_cell.angle_alpha   90.00
_cell.angle_beta   90.00
_cell.angle_gamma   90.00
#
_symmetry.space_group_name_H-M   'P 1'
#
loop_
_entity.id
_entity.type
_entity.pdbx_description
1 polymer ?
#
loop_
_entity_poly.entity_id
_entity_poly.type
_entity_poly.pdbx_seq_one_letter_code
_entity_poly.pdbx_strand_id
1 'polypeptide(L)'
;MERKLREFVPTSRTSWLYETYLRRAPRQSRSRSVVEAILRAAAEQLTREGDEERVLMQGVADRAGVGISSLYAYFKDRRSLLAALTAKVTEDNRHAFDAVLERTAALSREDGVRRIVDFCFTRFTSDKRGPRAVLKVAHAIGLMPTIAQRTDIAAESLARALRKRTDVHVADVDRAAWVMTHTMMGAVHTLIWQDHPRWSSESLRAEMVALF
;
A
#
# COMPACT_ATOMS: atom_id res chain seq x y z
N MET A 1 -8.23 21.72 -11.33
CA MET A 1 -7.89 20.90 -10.12
C MET A 1 -7.09 19.66 -10.49
N GLU A 2 -7.27 19.11 -11.69
CA GLU A 2 -6.51 17.94 -12.19
C GLU A 2 -5.02 18.18 -12.46
N ARG A 3 -4.61 19.42 -12.77
CA ARG A 3 -3.21 19.77 -13.11
C ARG A 3 -2.24 19.65 -11.93
N LYS A 4 -2.70 19.84 -10.68
CA LYS A 4 -1.86 19.77 -9.47
C LYS A 4 -1.55 18.33 -8.99
N LEU A 5 -2.28 17.32 -9.46
CA LEU A 5 -2.07 15.92 -9.08
C LEU A 5 -0.94 15.24 -9.88
N ARG A 6 -0.51 15.84 -11.01
CA ARG A 6 0.52 15.26 -11.89
C ARG A 6 1.95 15.69 -11.58
N GLU A 7 2.17 16.71 -10.75
CA GLU A 7 3.52 17.30 -10.56
C GLU A 7 4.13 17.11 -9.17
N PHE A 8 3.47 16.38 -8.25
CA PHE A 8 4.01 16.25 -6.91
C PHE A 8 4.80 14.95 -6.73
N VAL A 9 6.10 15.02 -7.02
CA VAL A 9 7.10 14.09 -6.49
C VAL A 9 7.63 14.73 -5.21
N PRO A 10 7.41 14.15 -4.01
CA PRO A 10 7.99 14.67 -2.79
C PRO A 10 9.52 14.60 -2.88
N THR A 11 10.18 15.75 -2.90
CA THR A 11 11.65 15.86 -2.98
C THR A 11 12.34 15.68 -1.64
N SER A 12 11.64 15.38 -0.55
CA SER A 12 12.23 15.14 0.76
C SER A 12 11.84 13.79 1.34
N ARG A 13 12.86 13.05 1.81
CA ARG A 13 12.77 11.74 2.48
C ARG A 13 11.96 11.72 3.79
N THR A 14 11.39 12.83 4.23
CA THR A 14 10.77 13.01 5.56
C THR A 14 9.28 13.36 5.52
N SER A 15 8.70 13.63 4.36
CA SER A 15 7.26 13.92 4.26
C SER A 15 6.49 12.64 3.96
N TRP A 16 5.56 12.30 4.85
CA TRP A 16 4.66 11.17 4.63
C TRP A 16 3.69 11.50 3.49
N LEU A 17 3.56 10.61 2.51
CA LEU A 17 2.70 10.82 1.34
C LEU A 17 1.28 11.26 1.72
N TYR A 18 0.70 10.72 2.80
CA TYR A 18 -0.64 11.07 3.24
C TYR A 18 -0.76 12.53 3.70
N GLU A 19 0.34 13.18 4.11
CA GLU A 19 0.33 14.59 4.55
C GLU A 19 -0.07 15.54 3.43
N THR A 20 0.11 15.14 2.17
CA THR A 20 -0.29 15.95 1.00
C THR A 20 -1.81 16.14 0.89
N TYR A 21 -2.58 15.26 1.54
CA TYR A 21 -4.04 15.32 1.58
C TYR A 21 -4.59 16.00 2.83
N LEU A 22 -3.72 16.44 3.73
CA LEU A 22 -4.10 17.16 4.93
C LEU A 22 -4.22 18.67 4.66
N ARG A 23 -5.16 19.32 5.34
CA ARG A 23 -5.23 20.79 5.37
C ARG A 23 -4.04 21.41 6.11
N ARG A 24 -3.53 20.70 7.11
CA ARG A 24 -2.43 21.10 7.96
C ARG A 24 -1.58 19.90 8.35
N ALA A 25 -0.28 19.97 8.08
CA ALA A 25 0.65 18.93 8.52
C ALA A 25 0.78 18.91 10.05
N PRO A 26 0.77 17.71 10.67
CA PRO A 26 0.92 17.57 12.13
C PRO A 26 2.40 17.79 12.51
N ARG A 27 2.70 18.89 13.22
CA ARG A 27 4.07 19.26 13.61
C ARG A 27 4.54 18.63 14.92
N GLN A 28 3.63 18.34 15.83
CA GLN A 28 3.92 17.79 17.17
C GLN A 28 3.53 16.32 17.26
N SER A 29 4.15 15.56 18.16
CA SER A 29 3.83 14.15 18.41
C SER A 29 2.34 13.93 18.69
N ARG A 30 1.74 14.77 19.55
CA ARG A 30 0.31 14.70 19.88
C ARG A 30 -0.58 14.88 18.64
N SER A 31 -0.26 15.82 17.76
CA SER A 31 -1.03 16.04 16.53
C SER A 31 -0.87 14.89 15.52
N ARG A 32 0.31 14.27 15.47
CA ARG A 32 0.52 13.05 14.67
C ARG A 32 -0.32 11.89 15.19
N SER A 33 -0.32 11.65 16.51
CA SER A 33 -1.15 10.60 17.11
C SER A 33 -2.64 10.80 16.85
N VAL A 34 -3.13 12.05 16.82
CA VAL A 34 -4.52 12.37 16.45
C VAL A 34 -4.80 11.99 15.00
N VAL A 35 -3.95 12.40 14.06
CA VAL A 35 -4.12 12.06 12.63
C VAL A 35 -4.07 10.54 12.42
N GLU A 36 -3.14 9.84 13.06
CA GLU A 36 -3.05 8.38 12.99
C GLU A 36 -4.28 7.68 13.57
N ALA A 37 -4.85 8.18 14.69
CA ALA A 37 -6.09 7.65 15.24
C ALA A 37 -7.27 7.82 14.27
N ILE A 38 -7.38 8.99 13.63
CA ILE A 38 -8.40 9.26 12.62
C ILE A 38 -8.25 8.32 11.42
N LEU A 39 -7.03 8.16 10.88
CA LEU A 39 -6.77 7.28 9.73
C LEU A 39 -7.06 5.81 10.06
N ARG A 40 -6.72 5.36 11.27
CA ARG A 40 -7.06 4.02 11.76
C ARG A 40 -8.56 3.80 11.85
N ALA A 41 -9.29 4.73 12.45
CA ALA A 41 -10.74 4.68 12.55
C ALA A 41 -11.42 4.67 11.17
N ALA A 42 -10.91 5.46 10.23
CA ALA A 42 -11.37 5.46 8.85
C ALA A 42 -11.11 4.12 8.14
N ALA A 43 -9.93 3.51 8.35
CA ALA A 43 -9.61 2.19 7.81
C ALA A 43 -10.55 1.10 8.33
N GLU A 44 -10.82 1.09 9.64
CA GLU A 44 -11.73 0.14 10.27
C GLU A 44 -13.16 0.31 9.75
N GLN A 45 -13.65 1.55 9.63
CA GLN A 45 -14.98 1.80 9.10
C GLN A 45 -15.07 1.40 7.62
N LEU A 46 -14.09 1.79 6.79
CA LEU A 46 -14.04 1.42 5.38
C LEU A 46 -14.01 -0.10 5.18
N THR A 47 -13.20 -0.82 5.96
CA THR A 47 -13.09 -2.29 5.89
C THR A 47 -14.41 -2.97 6.28
N ARG A 48 -15.12 -2.43 7.28
CA ARG A 48 -16.41 -2.95 7.74
C ARG A 48 -17.52 -2.71 6.72
N GLU A 49 -17.60 -1.49 6.20
CA GLU A 49 -18.66 -1.08 5.28
C GLU A 49 -18.42 -1.59 3.85
N GLY A 50 -17.14 -1.76 3.45
CA GLY A 50 -16.74 -2.17 2.10
C GLY A 50 -17.06 -1.15 0.99
N ASP A 51 -17.52 0.04 1.38
CA ASP A 51 -18.02 1.10 0.51
C ASP A 51 -17.59 2.47 1.06
N GLU A 52 -16.97 3.29 0.23
CA GLU A 52 -16.49 4.61 0.60
C GLU A 52 -17.61 5.60 0.89
N GLU A 53 -18.79 5.42 0.26
CA GLU A 53 -19.92 6.31 0.50
C GLU A 53 -20.49 6.16 1.91
N ARG A 54 -20.31 5.00 2.52
CA ARG A 54 -20.74 4.69 3.89
C ARG A 54 -19.76 5.12 4.97
N VAL A 55 -18.59 5.63 4.60
CA VAL A 55 -17.63 6.19 5.56
C VAL A 55 -18.12 7.57 5.99
N LEU A 56 -18.66 7.64 7.21
CA LEU A 56 -19.22 8.86 7.78
C LEU A 56 -18.19 9.58 8.65
N MET A 57 -17.96 10.88 8.39
CA MET A 57 -16.97 11.69 9.11
C MET A 57 -17.24 11.71 10.62
N GLN A 58 -18.53 11.78 11.04
CA GLN A 58 -18.89 11.71 12.45
C GLN A 58 -18.51 10.35 13.06
N GLY A 59 -18.84 9.23 12.40
CA GLY A 59 -18.50 7.90 12.89
C GLY A 59 -17.00 7.67 12.99
N VAL A 60 -16.20 8.27 12.08
CA VAL A 60 -14.73 8.25 12.17
C VAL A 60 -14.25 9.07 13.38
N ALA A 61 -14.80 10.26 13.62
CA ALA A 61 -14.42 11.11 14.75
C ALA A 61 -14.72 10.42 16.09
N ASP A 62 -15.93 9.87 16.23
CA ASP A 62 -16.37 9.15 17.43
C ASP A 62 -15.45 7.95 17.72
N ARG A 63 -15.15 7.15 16.70
CA ARG A 63 -14.28 5.98 16.83
C ARG A 63 -12.82 6.34 17.11
N ALA A 64 -12.34 7.45 16.56
CA ALA A 64 -10.99 7.97 16.83
C ALA A 64 -10.86 8.63 18.21
N GLY A 65 -11.97 8.84 18.93
CA GLY A 65 -11.98 9.54 20.20
C GLY A 65 -11.65 11.03 20.09
N VAL A 66 -12.02 11.67 18.96
CA VAL A 66 -11.74 13.09 18.70
C VAL A 66 -13.02 13.85 18.40
N GLY A 67 -13.06 15.15 18.72
CA GLY A 67 -14.18 15.99 18.29
C GLY A 67 -14.21 16.14 16.76
N ILE A 68 -15.41 16.21 16.18
CA ILE A 68 -15.61 16.37 14.74
C ILE A 68 -14.91 17.62 14.18
N SER A 69 -14.85 18.71 14.95
CA SER A 69 -14.09 19.91 14.60
C SER A 69 -12.58 19.65 14.47
N SER A 70 -12.03 18.77 15.32
CA SER A 70 -10.63 18.36 15.24
C SER A 70 -10.36 17.55 13.98
N LEU A 71 -11.30 16.68 13.58
CA LEU A 71 -11.20 15.93 12.33
C LEU A 71 -11.19 16.89 11.12
N TYR A 72 -12.13 17.83 11.06
CA TYR A 72 -12.18 18.83 9.99
C TYR A 72 -11.01 19.83 9.99
N ALA A 73 -10.29 19.98 11.09
CA ALA A 73 -9.05 20.73 11.12
C ALA A 73 -7.94 20.10 10.27
N TYR A 74 -7.96 18.76 10.11
CA TYR A 74 -6.99 18.02 9.31
C TYR A 74 -7.52 17.62 7.94
N PHE A 75 -8.77 17.23 7.80
CA PHE A 75 -9.36 16.71 6.57
C PHE A 75 -10.50 17.60 6.10
N LYS A 76 -10.41 18.11 4.88
CA LYS A 76 -11.44 19.00 4.33
C LYS A 76 -12.80 18.31 4.22
N ASP A 77 -12.77 17.07 3.79
CA ASP A 77 -13.94 16.27 3.46
C ASP A 77 -13.59 14.76 3.51
N ARG A 78 -14.60 13.92 3.31
CA ARG A 78 -14.43 12.46 3.22
C ARG A 78 -13.43 12.05 2.15
N ARG A 79 -13.46 12.71 0.98
CA ARG A 79 -12.56 12.39 -0.12
C ARG A 79 -11.09 12.60 0.26
N SER A 80 -10.77 13.72 0.91
CA SER A 80 -9.41 14.01 1.40
C SER A 80 -8.98 13.03 2.48
N LEU A 81 -9.88 12.62 3.38
CA LEU A 81 -9.61 11.59 4.39
C LEU A 81 -9.29 10.24 3.75
N LEU A 82 -10.10 9.80 2.79
CA LEU A 82 -9.91 8.52 2.10
C LEU A 82 -8.65 8.53 1.19
N ALA A 83 -8.33 9.67 0.59
CA ALA A 83 -7.09 9.84 -0.16
C ALA A 83 -5.85 9.72 0.75
N ALA A 84 -5.88 10.37 1.92
CA ALA A 84 -4.83 10.25 2.92
C ALA A 84 -4.71 8.80 3.44
N LEU A 85 -5.82 8.12 3.69
CA LEU A 85 -5.84 6.72 4.11
C LEU A 85 -5.20 5.81 3.04
N THR A 86 -5.59 5.96 1.77
CA THR A 86 -5.03 5.18 0.67
C THR A 86 -3.53 5.40 0.55
N ALA A 87 -3.08 6.66 0.63
CA ALA A 87 -1.67 7.02 0.61
C ALA A 87 -0.90 6.41 1.79
N LYS A 88 -1.47 6.44 3.00
CA LYS A 88 -0.89 5.83 4.20
C LYS A 88 -0.74 4.33 4.07
N VAL A 89 -1.79 3.64 3.62
CA VAL A 89 -1.78 2.17 3.44
C VAL A 89 -0.73 1.76 2.40
N THR A 90 -0.63 2.47 1.30
CA THR A 90 0.37 2.17 0.26
C THR A 90 1.80 2.42 0.75
N GLU A 91 2.02 3.47 1.54
CA GLU A 91 3.32 3.74 2.14
C GLU A 91 3.71 2.69 3.20
N ASP A 92 2.77 2.30 4.06
CA ASP A 92 3.00 1.24 5.05
C ASP A 92 3.32 -0.11 4.39
N ASN A 93 2.64 -0.43 3.27
CA ASN A 93 2.95 -1.63 2.49
C ASN A 93 4.35 -1.58 1.90
N ARG A 94 4.79 -0.41 1.39
CA ARG A 94 6.14 -0.21 0.88
C ARG A 94 7.19 -0.41 1.98
N HIS A 95 7.03 0.21 3.13
CA HIS A 95 7.96 0.03 4.26
C HIS A 95 8.01 -1.43 4.73
N ALA A 96 6.86 -2.11 4.80
CA ALA A 96 6.81 -3.52 5.15
C ALA A 96 7.54 -4.38 4.11
N PHE A 97 7.43 -4.05 2.83
CA PHE A 97 8.15 -4.73 1.76
C PHE A 97 9.67 -4.50 1.85
N ASP A 98 10.12 -3.25 2.07
CA ASP A 98 11.54 -2.94 2.27
C ASP A 98 12.12 -3.74 3.44
N ALA A 99 11.39 -3.84 4.56
CA ALA A 99 11.81 -4.65 5.70
C ALA A 99 11.89 -6.15 5.39
N VAL A 100 11.03 -6.67 4.50
CA VAL A 100 11.14 -8.05 4.01
C VAL A 100 12.40 -8.21 3.17
N LEU A 101 12.67 -7.31 2.22
CA LEU A 101 13.88 -7.36 1.40
C LEU A 101 15.16 -7.37 2.24
N GLU A 102 15.24 -6.53 3.27
CA GLU A 102 16.38 -6.53 4.20
C GLU A 102 16.59 -7.90 4.87
N ARG A 103 15.50 -8.55 5.30
CA ARG A 103 15.56 -9.88 5.95
C ARG A 103 15.92 -11.01 4.97
N THR A 104 15.74 -10.81 3.66
CA THR A 104 16.11 -11.82 2.65
C THR A 104 17.57 -11.77 2.26
N ALA A 105 18.32 -10.74 2.66
CA ALA A 105 19.72 -10.54 2.25
C ALA A 105 20.66 -11.70 2.65
N ALA A 106 20.38 -12.38 3.79
CA ALA A 106 21.16 -13.50 4.28
C ALA A 106 20.62 -14.88 3.88
N LEU A 107 19.50 -14.93 3.14
CA LEU A 107 18.85 -16.17 2.73
C LEU A 107 19.40 -16.66 1.38
N SER A 108 19.22 -17.94 1.06
CA SER A 108 19.39 -18.46 -0.29
C SER A 108 18.47 -17.70 -1.27
N ARG A 109 18.76 -17.75 -2.57
CA ARG A 109 17.89 -17.14 -3.59
C ARG A 109 16.47 -17.68 -3.49
N GLU A 110 16.31 -18.99 -3.41
CA GLU A 110 15.01 -19.66 -3.34
C GLU A 110 14.23 -19.25 -2.08
N ASP A 111 14.86 -19.26 -0.90
CA ASP A 111 14.22 -18.84 0.35
C ASP A 111 13.87 -17.35 0.32
N GLY A 112 14.70 -16.52 -0.29
CA GLY A 112 14.44 -15.10 -0.50
C GLY A 112 13.20 -14.88 -1.35
N VAL A 113 13.09 -15.54 -2.49
CA VAL A 113 11.92 -15.50 -3.38
C VAL A 113 10.68 -15.99 -2.63
N ARG A 114 10.76 -17.15 -1.98
CA ARG A 114 9.66 -17.71 -1.17
C ARG A 114 9.16 -16.70 -0.14
N ARG A 115 10.07 -16.06 0.58
CA ARG A 115 9.73 -15.06 1.60
C ARG A 115 9.01 -13.84 1.04
N ILE A 116 9.43 -13.35 -0.12
CA ILE A 116 8.81 -12.21 -0.81
C ILE A 116 7.40 -12.59 -1.30
N VAL A 117 7.26 -13.75 -1.93
CA VAL A 117 5.97 -14.26 -2.40
C VAL A 117 5.01 -14.45 -1.23
N ASP A 118 5.46 -15.10 -0.16
CA ASP A 118 4.67 -15.33 1.06
C ASP A 118 4.18 -14.01 1.68
N PHE A 119 5.06 -13.02 1.75
CA PHE A 119 4.69 -11.69 2.23
C PHE A 119 3.57 -11.07 1.38
N CYS A 120 3.73 -11.03 0.06
CA CYS A 120 2.76 -10.43 -0.84
C CYS A 120 1.40 -11.15 -0.76
N PHE A 121 1.41 -12.48 -0.82
CA PHE A 121 0.16 -13.25 -0.70
C PHE A 121 -0.50 -13.05 0.65
N THR A 122 0.23 -13.22 1.75
CA THR A 122 -0.32 -13.06 3.10
C THR A 122 -0.87 -11.66 3.31
N ARG A 123 -0.12 -10.64 2.91
CA ARG A 123 -0.47 -9.24 3.12
C ARG A 123 -1.77 -8.83 2.43
N PHE A 124 -2.05 -9.36 1.24
CA PHE A 124 -3.13 -8.91 0.40
C PHE A 124 -4.28 -9.90 0.24
N THR A 125 -4.07 -11.18 0.51
CA THR A 125 -5.10 -12.20 0.24
C THR A 125 -5.62 -12.93 1.46
N SER A 126 -4.98 -12.83 2.64
CA SER A 126 -5.46 -13.47 3.87
C SER A 126 -6.78 -12.88 4.39
N ASP A 127 -6.91 -11.55 4.36
CA ASP A 127 -8.19 -10.86 4.54
C ASP A 127 -8.36 -9.81 3.44
N LYS A 128 -9.16 -10.14 2.44
CA LYS A 128 -9.35 -9.34 1.24
C LYS A 128 -10.22 -8.10 1.43
N ARG A 129 -10.92 -7.98 2.57
CA ARG A 129 -11.89 -6.88 2.80
C ARG A 129 -11.20 -5.53 2.78
N GLY A 130 -10.15 -5.36 3.58
CA GLY A 130 -9.37 -4.11 3.62
C GLY A 130 -8.71 -3.76 2.29
N PRO A 131 -7.88 -4.62 1.70
CA PRO A 131 -7.27 -4.38 0.39
C PRO A 131 -8.28 -4.07 -0.72
N ARG A 132 -9.40 -4.82 -0.78
CA ARG A 132 -10.48 -4.58 -1.75
C ARG A 132 -11.12 -3.21 -1.57
N ALA A 133 -11.40 -2.81 -0.33
CA ALA A 133 -11.98 -1.52 -0.02
C ALA A 133 -11.04 -0.36 -0.40
N VAL A 134 -9.75 -0.48 -0.11
CA VAL A 134 -8.73 0.51 -0.50
C VAL A 134 -8.61 0.63 -2.02
N LEU A 135 -8.62 -0.49 -2.76
CA LEU A 135 -8.58 -0.45 -4.23
C LEU A 135 -9.84 0.17 -4.84
N LYS A 136 -11.03 -0.12 -4.28
CA LYS A 136 -12.27 0.55 -4.69
C LYS A 136 -12.18 2.06 -4.52
N VAL A 137 -11.76 2.51 -3.33
CA VAL A 137 -11.54 3.94 -3.04
C VAL A 137 -10.55 4.53 -4.04
N ALA A 138 -9.39 3.90 -4.23
CA ALA A 138 -8.36 4.41 -5.13
C ALA A 138 -8.90 4.57 -6.56
N HIS A 139 -9.72 3.65 -7.02
CA HIS A 139 -10.38 3.74 -8.32
C HIS A 139 -11.39 4.91 -8.35
N ALA A 140 -12.30 4.96 -7.37
CA ALA A 140 -13.38 5.97 -7.31
C ALA A 140 -12.84 7.42 -7.23
N ILE A 141 -11.72 7.62 -6.53
CA ILE A 141 -11.13 8.97 -6.37
C ILE A 141 -9.93 9.26 -7.30
N GLY A 142 -9.61 8.35 -8.23
CA GLY A 142 -8.59 8.56 -9.26
C GLY A 142 -7.15 8.42 -8.75
N LEU A 143 -6.89 7.58 -7.75
CA LEU A 143 -5.56 7.33 -7.18
C LEU A 143 -4.83 6.09 -7.75
N MET A 144 -5.39 5.43 -8.76
CA MET A 144 -4.73 4.28 -9.39
C MET A 144 -3.33 4.60 -9.94
N PRO A 145 -3.08 5.78 -10.56
CA PRO A 145 -1.71 6.17 -10.96
C PRO A 145 -0.74 6.27 -9.78
N THR A 146 -1.21 6.71 -8.61
CA THR A 146 -0.39 6.75 -7.38
C THR A 146 -0.03 5.36 -6.90
N ILE A 147 -0.96 4.40 -6.96
CA ILE A 147 -0.69 2.99 -6.62
C ILE A 147 0.33 2.41 -7.60
N ALA A 148 0.17 2.63 -8.90
CA ALA A 148 1.13 2.17 -9.91
C ALA A 148 2.54 2.72 -9.66
N GLN A 149 2.68 4.03 -9.42
CA GLN A 149 3.96 4.65 -9.06
C GLN A 149 4.59 4.02 -7.81
N ARG A 150 3.78 3.63 -6.81
CA ARG A 150 4.31 2.95 -5.62
C ARG A 150 4.78 1.53 -5.91
N THR A 151 4.17 0.86 -6.87
CA THR A 151 4.64 -0.44 -7.37
C THR A 151 5.99 -0.29 -8.08
N ASP A 152 6.19 0.78 -8.86
CA ASP A 152 7.48 1.09 -9.46
C ASP A 152 8.58 1.34 -8.40
N ILE A 153 8.27 2.10 -7.35
CA ILE A 153 9.21 2.32 -6.23
C ILE A 153 9.56 1.00 -5.52
N ALA A 154 8.59 0.09 -5.37
CA ALA A 154 8.84 -1.24 -4.81
C ALA A 154 9.76 -2.08 -5.73
N ALA A 155 9.58 -1.98 -7.06
CA ALA A 155 10.47 -2.61 -8.02
C ALA A 155 11.91 -2.06 -7.93
N GLU A 156 12.08 -0.76 -7.77
CA GLU A 156 13.40 -0.15 -7.50
C GLU A 156 14.04 -0.66 -6.21
N SER A 157 13.24 -0.84 -5.14
CA SER A 157 13.72 -1.43 -3.88
C SER A 157 14.20 -2.87 -4.10
N LEU A 158 13.43 -3.68 -4.84
CA LEU A 158 13.82 -5.03 -5.22
C LEU A 158 15.11 -5.03 -6.05
N ALA A 159 15.23 -4.15 -7.05
CA ALA A 159 16.43 -4.03 -7.88
C ALA A 159 17.67 -3.71 -7.02
N ARG A 160 17.55 -2.79 -6.07
CA ARG A 160 18.63 -2.49 -5.11
C ARG A 160 19.03 -3.69 -4.25
N ALA A 161 18.06 -4.51 -3.84
CA ALA A 161 18.33 -5.73 -3.08
C ALA A 161 19.02 -6.80 -3.96
N LEU A 162 18.53 -7.00 -5.18
CA LEU A 162 19.11 -7.96 -6.13
C LEU A 162 20.55 -7.63 -6.52
N ARG A 163 20.90 -6.34 -6.71
CA ARG A 163 22.29 -5.93 -7.03
C ARG A 163 23.31 -6.26 -5.94
N LYS A 164 22.87 -6.46 -4.71
CA LYS A 164 23.75 -6.85 -3.60
C LYS A 164 24.04 -8.36 -3.57
N ARG A 165 23.36 -9.15 -4.39
CA ARG A 165 23.46 -10.62 -4.42
C ARG A 165 24.47 -11.05 -5.48
N THR A 166 25.24 -12.08 -5.15
CA THR A 166 26.22 -12.71 -6.06
C THR A 166 25.66 -13.93 -6.78
N ASP A 167 24.50 -14.42 -6.36
CA ASP A 167 23.82 -15.62 -6.89
C ASP A 167 22.65 -15.28 -7.85
N VAL A 168 22.51 -14.02 -8.25
CA VAL A 168 21.52 -13.53 -9.22
C VAL A 168 22.23 -13.15 -10.52
N HIS A 169 21.90 -13.86 -11.60
CA HIS A 169 22.52 -13.67 -12.91
C HIS A 169 21.43 -13.32 -13.94
N VAL A 170 21.10 -12.06 -14.05
CA VAL A 170 20.16 -11.51 -15.04
C VAL A 170 20.83 -10.40 -15.83
N ALA A 171 20.49 -10.30 -17.13
CA ALA A 171 21.11 -9.33 -18.03
C ALA A 171 20.80 -7.87 -17.64
N ASP A 172 19.63 -7.62 -17.04
CA ASP A 172 19.16 -6.29 -16.64
C ASP A 172 18.35 -6.44 -15.34
N VAL A 173 18.97 -6.05 -14.24
CA VAL A 173 18.39 -6.20 -12.90
C VAL A 173 17.17 -5.29 -12.71
N ASP A 174 17.16 -4.08 -13.27
CA ASP A 174 16.04 -3.15 -13.14
C ASP A 174 14.81 -3.69 -13.85
N ARG A 175 14.99 -4.16 -15.08
CA ARG A 175 13.92 -4.78 -15.87
C ARG A 175 13.39 -6.05 -15.21
N ALA A 176 14.28 -6.91 -14.71
CA ALA A 176 13.89 -8.13 -14.00
C ALA A 176 13.07 -7.81 -12.75
N ALA A 177 13.53 -6.88 -11.93
CA ALA A 177 12.81 -6.46 -10.72
C ALA A 177 11.45 -5.83 -11.05
N TRP A 178 11.38 -5.03 -12.11
CA TRP A 178 10.12 -4.44 -12.57
C TRP A 178 9.13 -5.52 -13.00
N VAL A 179 9.54 -6.45 -13.85
CA VAL A 179 8.70 -7.58 -14.33
C VAL A 179 8.22 -8.42 -13.15
N MET A 180 9.12 -8.83 -12.24
CA MET A 180 8.75 -9.63 -11.06
C MET A 180 7.71 -8.92 -10.20
N THR A 181 7.95 -7.65 -9.88
CA THR A 181 7.05 -6.88 -9.00
C THR A 181 5.68 -6.70 -9.63
N HIS A 182 5.61 -6.32 -10.91
CA HIS A 182 4.33 -6.09 -11.59
C HIS A 182 3.56 -7.37 -11.87
N THR A 183 4.24 -8.46 -12.21
CA THR A 183 3.61 -9.78 -12.35
C THR A 183 3.01 -10.24 -11.03
N MET A 184 3.79 -10.14 -9.93
CA MET A 184 3.31 -10.47 -8.58
C MET A 184 2.09 -9.63 -8.20
N MET A 185 2.17 -8.30 -8.37
CA MET A 185 1.06 -7.42 -8.00
C MET A 185 -0.16 -7.63 -8.89
N GLY A 186 0.00 -7.95 -10.17
CA GLY A 186 -1.10 -8.31 -11.07
C GLY A 186 -1.85 -9.55 -10.60
N ALA A 187 -1.13 -10.62 -10.23
CA ALA A 187 -1.73 -11.82 -9.68
C ALA A 187 -2.44 -11.55 -8.34
N VAL A 188 -1.79 -10.82 -7.43
CA VAL A 188 -2.37 -10.45 -6.13
C VAL A 188 -3.61 -9.58 -6.30
N HIS A 189 -3.58 -8.57 -7.18
CA HIS A 189 -4.75 -7.73 -7.46
C HIS A 189 -5.93 -8.55 -7.98
N THR A 190 -5.68 -9.50 -8.89
CA THR A 190 -6.74 -10.41 -9.36
C THR A 190 -7.34 -11.20 -8.20
N LEU A 191 -6.52 -11.76 -7.32
CA LEU A 191 -6.96 -12.55 -6.17
C LEU A 191 -7.68 -11.73 -5.09
N ILE A 192 -7.42 -10.44 -4.98
CA ILE A 192 -8.19 -9.54 -4.11
C ILE A 192 -9.65 -9.48 -4.55
N TRP A 193 -9.92 -9.47 -5.86
CA TRP A 193 -11.27 -9.39 -6.39
C TRP A 193 -12.04 -10.71 -6.40
N GLN A 194 -11.35 -11.80 -6.72
CA GLN A 194 -11.97 -13.12 -6.84
C GLN A 194 -11.00 -14.24 -6.52
N ASP A 195 -11.51 -15.35 -6.03
CA ASP A 195 -10.75 -16.59 -5.93
C ASP A 195 -10.69 -17.25 -7.31
N HIS A 196 -9.55 -17.88 -7.61
CA HIS A 196 -9.43 -18.59 -8.87
C HIS A 196 -10.27 -19.88 -8.83
N PRO A 197 -11.10 -20.16 -9.86
CA PRO A 197 -12.06 -21.29 -9.81
C PRO A 197 -11.39 -22.67 -9.82
N ARG A 198 -10.14 -22.78 -10.27
CA ARG A 198 -9.42 -24.05 -10.44
C ARG A 198 -8.22 -24.22 -9.51
N TRP A 199 -7.61 -23.12 -9.03
CA TRP A 199 -6.36 -23.18 -8.26
C TRP A 199 -6.50 -22.43 -6.95
N SER A 200 -6.00 -23.04 -5.88
CA SER A 200 -5.95 -22.40 -4.56
C SER A 200 -4.89 -21.29 -4.53
N SER A 201 -5.04 -20.35 -3.59
CA SER A 201 -4.00 -19.33 -3.36
C SER A 201 -2.64 -19.97 -3.00
N GLU A 202 -2.65 -21.15 -2.38
CA GLU A 202 -1.44 -21.90 -2.05
C GLU A 202 -0.73 -22.43 -3.31
N SER A 203 -1.49 -23.06 -4.23
CA SER A 203 -0.90 -23.57 -5.49
C SER A 203 -0.37 -22.44 -6.37
N LEU A 204 -1.09 -21.30 -6.44
CA LEU A 204 -0.63 -20.12 -7.17
C LEU A 204 0.63 -19.51 -6.55
N ARG A 205 0.73 -19.50 -5.23
CA ARG A 205 1.94 -19.06 -4.51
C ARG A 205 3.13 -19.97 -4.81
N ALA A 206 2.94 -21.29 -4.77
CA ALA A 206 4.00 -22.24 -5.09
C ALA A 206 4.51 -22.06 -6.51
N GLU A 207 3.61 -21.87 -7.48
CA GLU A 207 3.97 -21.60 -8.87
C GLU A 207 4.76 -20.29 -9.03
N MET A 208 4.36 -19.21 -8.32
CA MET A 208 5.10 -17.95 -8.33
C MET A 208 6.53 -18.10 -7.80
N VAL A 209 6.73 -18.93 -6.77
CA VAL A 209 8.08 -19.24 -6.24
C VAL A 209 8.91 -19.99 -7.29
N ALA A 210 8.29 -20.87 -8.06
CA ALA A 210 8.99 -21.63 -9.10
C ALA A 210 9.37 -20.79 -10.34
N LEU A 211 8.58 -19.73 -10.63
CA LEU A 211 8.80 -18.84 -11.77
C LEU A 211 9.91 -17.80 -11.53
N PHE A 212 10.22 -17.44 -10.29
CA PHE A 212 11.19 -16.41 -9.93
C PHE A 212 12.45 -16.97 -9.28
#